data_9a16e607bdb65b7983c51cc2fbb78e7b
#
_entry.id   9a16e607bdb65b7983c51cc2fbb78e7b
#
_cell.length_a   1.000
_cell.length_b   1.000
_cell.length_c   1.000
_cell.angle_alpha   90.00
_cell.angle_beta   90.00
_cell.angle_gamma   90.00
#
_symmetry.space_group_name_H-M   'P 1'
#
loop_
_entity.id
_entity.type
_entity.pdbx_description
1 polymer ?
#
loop_
_entity_poly.entity_id
_entity_poly.type
_entity_poly.pdbx_seq_one_letter_code
_entity_poly.pdbx_strand_id
1 'polypeptide(L)'
;VAEHSFRNRWWLEGALAAALGLGIVTVPVLMLWTISPYSGTGPGAALRTAADLWLLGHGVELLRTDTLSGVPAPVGLTPLLLAALPAALLCRAAKGTGPAAALSILGGYLVVAAGAAAVGTAPLVSVGRLPLFVGAVTLVAALAAGDGRVGAAGRAALAGAVACCGVGALLAAGALLIHAGVAQEVFAALTDEWSGRIGLLLVVGTLAPNAAVWAASYGLGPGFTLGADSLVGPLVVRGEPALPDFPLLAMAPGGPLEAPWAWALVAPVPAAVVLVVAWFVAHAAVPVRDSRAMADGWWATAGTALLAALCAGLAMGGLAALAGGPLGTAAMAEFGPDPYLVAGATVAWTAALATPLALTLRAWRLRGARRPREQRILEELRLTPAHRSTGGAGWAADSRRTRGTGW
;
A
#
# COMPACT_ATOMS: atom_id res chain seq x y z
N VAL A 1 12.01 -25.45 28.18
CA VAL A 1 13.20 -24.57 27.95
C VAL A 1 13.24 -24.09 26.50
N ALA A 2 12.99 -24.95 25.51
CA ALA A 2 13.04 -24.59 24.08
C ALA A 2 11.93 -23.58 23.67
N GLU A 3 10.69 -23.73 24.15
CA GLU A 3 9.59 -22.80 23.84
C GLU A 3 9.80 -21.38 24.39
N HIS A 4 10.43 -21.26 25.57
CA HIS A 4 10.75 -19.94 26.13
C HIS A 4 11.85 -19.22 25.34
N SER A 5 12.84 -19.94 24.80
CA SER A 5 13.89 -19.34 23.99
C SER A 5 13.37 -18.88 22.62
N PHE A 6 12.42 -19.61 22.00
CA PHE A 6 11.78 -19.24 20.74
C PHE A 6 10.93 -17.98 20.90
N ARG A 7 10.13 -17.88 21.96
CA ARG A 7 9.25 -16.72 22.21
C ARG A 7 10.06 -15.45 22.49
N ASN A 8 11.17 -15.56 23.21
CA ASN A 8 12.06 -14.44 23.49
C ASN A 8 12.71 -13.85 22.23
N ARG A 9 13.00 -14.67 21.22
CA ARG A 9 13.57 -14.22 19.95
C ARG A 9 12.60 -13.29 19.19
N TRP A 10 11.35 -13.67 19.04
CA TRP A 10 10.36 -12.89 18.31
C TRP A 10 10.03 -11.58 18.99
N TRP A 11 10.03 -11.58 20.31
CA TRP A 11 9.83 -10.36 21.10
C TRP A 11 10.97 -9.36 20.87
N LEU A 12 12.22 -9.83 20.87
CA LEU A 12 13.39 -9.00 20.56
C LEU A 12 13.35 -8.46 19.12
N GLU A 13 12.89 -9.23 18.15
CA GLU A 13 12.75 -8.79 16.77
C GLU A 13 11.78 -7.59 16.65
N GLY A 14 10.66 -7.63 17.36
CA GLY A 14 9.73 -6.51 17.44
C GLY A 14 10.33 -5.27 18.11
N ALA A 15 10.98 -5.46 19.25
CA ALA A 15 11.65 -4.37 19.97
C ALA A 15 12.78 -3.73 19.13
N LEU A 16 13.58 -4.54 18.43
CA LEU A 16 14.63 -4.05 17.52
C LEU A 16 14.06 -3.29 16.33
N ALA A 17 12.96 -3.76 15.75
CA ALA A 17 12.28 -3.03 14.67
C ALA A 17 11.81 -1.65 15.12
N ALA A 18 11.20 -1.54 16.31
CA ALA A 18 10.78 -0.28 16.88
C ALA A 18 11.96 0.64 17.21
N ALA A 19 12.99 0.10 17.89
CA ALA A 19 14.18 0.86 18.26
C ALA A 19 14.95 1.38 17.04
N LEU A 20 15.06 0.56 15.99
CA LEU A 20 15.69 0.95 14.72
C LEU A 20 14.90 2.09 14.06
N GLY A 21 13.56 1.97 14.00
CA GLY A 21 12.69 3.01 13.46
C GLY A 21 12.83 4.33 14.21
N LEU A 22 12.83 4.28 15.55
CA LEU A 22 13.05 5.46 16.39
C LEU A 22 14.44 6.04 16.17
N GLY A 23 15.49 5.22 16.08
CA GLY A 23 16.86 5.66 15.83
C GLY A 23 17.02 6.37 14.49
N ILE A 24 16.38 5.85 13.40
CA ILE A 24 16.40 6.47 12.08
C ILE A 24 15.77 7.86 12.09
N VAL A 25 14.73 8.08 12.88
CA VAL A 25 14.10 9.41 13.04
C VAL A 25 14.94 10.31 13.93
N THR A 26 15.54 9.75 14.99
CA THR A 26 16.33 10.52 15.97
C THR A 26 17.58 11.15 15.35
N VAL A 27 18.28 10.44 14.47
CA VAL A 27 19.54 10.92 13.87
C VAL A 27 19.36 12.25 13.11
N PRO A 28 18.45 12.40 12.14
CA PRO A 28 18.27 13.67 11.45
C PRO A 28 17.75 14.79 12.36
N VAL A 29 16.92 14.47 13.37
CA VAL A 29 16.46 15.48 14.35
C VAL A 29 17.63 16.02 15.16
N LEU A 30 18.52 15.16 15.67
CA LEU A 30 19.71 15.59 16.40
C LEU A 30 20.70 16.33 15.50
N MET A 31 20.87 15.92 14.24
CA MET A 31 21.69 16.64 13.27
C MET A 31 21.16 18.05 13.04
N LEU A 32 19.85 18.20 12.78
CA LEU A 32 19.23 19.51 12.59
C LEU A 32 19.35 20.36 13.85
N TRP A 33 19.17 19.78 15.03
CA TRP A 33 19.31 20.48 16.30
C TRP A 33 20.74 20.98 16.49
N THR A 34 21.77 20.19 16.17
CA THR A 34 23.19 20.60 16.33
C THR A 34 23.61 21.69 15.37
N ILE A 35 23.07 21.74 14.15
CA ILE A 35 23.40 22.77 13.15
C ILE A 35 22.49 24.00 13.22
N SER A 36 21.43 23.96 14.04
CA SER A 36 20.51 25.09 14.20
C SER A 36 21.13 26.19 15.06
N PRO A 37 21.17 27.42 14.57
CA PRO A 37 21.70 28.58 15.35
C PRO A 37 20.81 28.92 16.55
N TYR A 38 19.57 28.43 16.58
CA TYR A 38 18.57 28.73 17.62
C TYR A 38 18.39 27.57 18.61
N SER A 39 19.38 26.72 18.80
CA SER A 39 19.33 25.55 19.68
C SER A 39 19.33 25.91 21.18
N GLY A 40 18.56 26.96 21.59
CA GLY A 40 18.37 27.34 23.01
C GLY A 40 17.71 26.25 23.87
N THR A 41 17.19 25.19 23.24
CA THR A 41 16.61 24.03 23.90
C THR A 41 17.67 22.93 24.07
N GLY A 42 17.73 22.32 25.27
CA GLY A 42 18.68 21.25 25.53
C GLY A 42 18.42 19.97 24.69
N PRO A 43 19.39 18.99 24.64
CA PRO A 43 19.27 17.77 23.84
C PRO A 43 18.06 16.92 24.21
N GLY A 44 17.53 17.04 25.42
CA GLY A 44 16.30 16.36 25.83
C GLY A 44 15.06 16.85 25.09
N ALA A 45 15.02 18.11 24.63
CA ALA A 45 13.94 18.60 23.79
C ALA A 45 14.01 18.00 22.38
N ALA A 46 15.21 17.91 21.81
CA ALA A 46 15.41 17.25 20.51
C ALA A 46 15.00 15.75 20.52
N LEU A 47 15.33 15.04 21.60
CA LEU A 47 14.91 13.64 21.78
C LEU A 47 13.39 13.50 21.91
N ARG A 48 12.72 14.43 22.62
CA ARG A 48 11.24 14.47 22.67
C ARG A 48 10.65 14.70 21.29
N THR A 49 11.17 15.66 20.53
CA THR A 49 10.74 15.91 19.15
C THR A 49 10.91 14.67 18.27
N ALA A 50 12.02 13.93 18.41
CA ALA A 50 12.23 12.69 17.68
C ALA A 50 11.20 11.60 18.06
N ALA A 51 10.90 11.45 19.36
CA ALA A 51 9.88 10.53 19.84
C ALA A 51 8.48 10.93 19.30
N ASP A 52 8.14 12.21 19.35
CA ASP A 52 6.87 12.74 18.86
C ASP A 52 6.72 12.53 17.34
N LEU A 53 7.74 12.83 16.54
CA LEU A 53 7.72 12.57 15.09
C LEU A 53 7.59 11.08 14.78
N TRP A 54 8.28 10.22 15.55
CA TRP A 54 8.15 8.78 15.37
C TRP A 54 6.73 8.29 15.72
N LEU A 55 6.12 8.80 16.80
CA LEU A 55 4.74 8.52 17.19
C LEU A 55 3.75 9.03 16.12
N LEU A 56 3.97 10.25 15.60
CA LEU A 56 3.16 10.80 14.50
C LEU A 56 3.22 9.89 13.27
N GLY A 57 4.37 9.28 12.97
CA GLY A 57 4.51 8.26 11.92
C GLY A 57 3.63 7.03 12.11
N HIS A 58 3.06 6.82 13.29
CA HIS A 58 2.11 5.75 13.61
C HIS A 58 0.64 6.23 13.65
N GLY A 59 0.36 7.44 13.21
CA GLY A 59 -0.97 8.03 13.27
C GLY A 59 -1.39 8.51 14.65
N VAL A 60 -0.42 8.66 15.57
CA VAL A 60 -0.68 9.24 16.91
C VAL A 60 -0.76 10.75 16.78
N GLU A 61 -1.87 11.35 17.19
CA GLU A 61 -1.99 12.80 17.24
C GLU A 61 -1.13 13.37 18.36
N LEU A 62 -0.40 14.44 18.04
CA LEU A 62 0.36 15.23 18.98
C LEU A 62 -0.47 16.43 19.44
N LEU A 63 -0.17 16.95 20.61
CA LEU A 63 -0.79 18.16 21.13
C LEU A 63 0.24 19.28 21.26
N ARG A 64 0.14 20.28 20.39
CA ARG A 64 0.98 21.47 20.47
C ARG A 64 0.40 22.43 21.50
N THR A 65 1.10 22.65 22.58
CA THR A 65 0.69 23.54 23.67
C THR A 65 1.18 24.97 23.48
N ASP A 66 2.27 25.14 22.74
CA ASP A 66 2.84 26.46 22.43
C ASP A 66 2.19 27.00 21.14
N THR A 67 1.06 27.68 21.31
CA THR A 67 0.27 28.30 20.25
C THR A 67 0.07 29.77 20.51
N LEU A 68 -0.07 30.58 19.45
CA LEU A 68 -0.31 32.00 19.55
C LEU A 68 -1.63 32.35 20.28
N SER A 69 -2.62 31.45 20.18
CA SER A 69 -3.92 31.61 20.86
C SER A 69 -3.90 31.17 22.33
N GLY A 70 -2.85 30.51 22.80
CA GLY A 70 -2.80 29.86 24.13
C GLY A 70 -3.70 28.61 24.24
N VAL A 71 -4.45 28.25 23.21
CA VAL A 71 -5.28 27.04 23.18
C VAL A 71 -4.47 25.90 22.57
N PRO A 72 -4.34 24.74 23.25
CA PRO A 72 -3.65 23.59 22.68
C PRO A 72 -4.25 23.15 21.34
N ALA A 73 -3.39 22.91 20.36
CA ALA A 73 -3.80 22.57 19.00
C ALA A 73 -3.34 21.16 18.61
N PRO A 74 -4.25 20.30 18.12
CA PRO A 74 -3.90 18.96 17.68
C PRO A 74 -3.12 19.01 16.36
N VAL A 75 -2.13 18.11 16.22
CA VAL A 75 -1.38 17.85 14.98
C VAL A 75 -1.50 16.35 14.70
N GLY A 76 -2.36 16.00 13.75
CA GLY A 76 -2.70 14.60 13.44
C GLY A 76 -2.42 14.20 12.00
N LEU A 77 -2.00 15.12 11.13
CA LEU A 77 -1.59 14.80 9.77
C LEU A 77 -0.33 13.93 9.81
N THR A 78 -0.46 12.64 9.50
CA THR A 78 0.67 11.71 9.53
C THR A 78 1.49 11.82 8.26
N PRO A 79 2.80 12.15 8.32
CA PRO A 79 3.65 12.08 7.15
C PRO A 79 3.83 10.62 6.69
N LEU A 80 3.26 10.25 5.54
CA LEU A 80 3.21 8.86 5.09
C LEU A 80 4.58 8.24 4.83
N LEU A 81 5.59 9.04 4.50
CA LEU A 81 6.95 8.50 4.37
C LEU A 81 7.50 8.08 5.74
N LEU A 82 7.18 8.82 6.80
CA LEU A 82 7.51 8.40 8.17
C LEU A 82 6.72 7.15 8.56
N ALA A 83 5.45 7.04 8.19
CA ALA A 83 4.63 5.85 8.44
C ALA A 83 5.12 4.62 7.66
N ALA A 84 5.68 4.81 6.47
CA ALA A 84 6.23 3.73 5.66
C ALA A 84 7.42 3.02 6.34
N LEU A 85 8.21 3.75 7.14
CA LEU A 85 9.36 3.20 7.85
C LEU A 85 8.98 2.12 8.88
N PRO A 86 8.14 2.38 9.89
CA PRO A 86 7.69 1.35 10.82
C PRO A 86 6.91 0.24 10.12
N ALA A 87 6.10 0.57 9.09
CA ALA A 87 5.38 -0.43 8.33
C ALA A 87 6.34 -1.41 7.62
N ALA A 88 7.39 -0.92 6.97
CA ALA A 88 8.39 -1.76 6.31
C ALA A 88 9.17 -2.63 7.30
N LEU A 89 9.57 -2.07 8.46
CA LEU A 89 10.28 -2.80 9.51
C LEU A 89 9.42 -3.90 10.13
N LEU A 90 8.14 -3.62 10.39
CA LEU A 90 7.17 -4.60 10.88
C LEU A 90 6.89 -5.71 9.86
N CYS A 91 6.65 -5.36 8.59
CA CYS A 91 6.48 -6.34 7.52
C CYS A 91 7.69 -7.25 7.37
N ARG A 92 8.91 -6.69 7.51
CA ARG A 92 10.14 -7.47 7.47
C ARG A 92 10.26 -8.42 8.67
N ALA A 93 9.96 -7.95 9.88
CA ALA A 93 10.00 -8.74 11.10
C ALA A 93 8.95 -9.86 11.09
N ALA A 94 7.75 -9.59 10.58
CA ALA A 94 6.65 -10.55 10.52
C ALA A 94 6.73 -11.52 9.33
N LYS A 95 7.67 -11.34 8.40
CA LYS A 95 7.76 -12.17 7.19
C LYS A 95 8.07 -13.63 7.52
N GLY A 96 7.17 -14.54 7.08
CA GLY A 96 7.33 -15.98 7.28
C GLY A 96 7.07 -16.47 8.71
N THR A 97 6.48 -15.64 9.57
CA THR A 97 6.15 -16.00 10.94
C THR A 97 4.69 -16.48 11.07
N GLY A 98 4.44 -17.39 12.01
CA GLY A 98 3.08 -17.80 12.37
C GLY A 98 2.40 -16.78 13.31
N PRO A 99 1.08 -16.95 13.57
CA PRO A 99 0.29 -15.99 14.36
C PRO A 99 0.85 -15.70 15.76
N ALA A 100 1.32 -16.75 16.46
CA ALA A 100 1.90 -16.61 17.81
C ALA A 100 3.21 -15.80 17.81
N ALA A 101 4.04 -15.98 16.78
CA ALA A 101 5.27 -15.20 16.61
C ALA A 101 4.94 -13.75 16.26
N ALA A 102 3.94 -13.50 15.39
CA ALA A 102 3.48 -12.16 15.07
C ALA A 102 2.97 -11.39 16.30
N LEU A 103 2.22 -12.05 17.19
CA LEU A 103 1.81 -11.46 18.47
C LEU A 103 3.01 -11.14 19.39
N SER A 104 4.06 -11.97 19.39
CA SER A 104 5.27 -11.70 20.16
C SER A 104 6.04 -10.51 19.61
N ILE A 105 6.14 -10.38 18.27
CA ILE A 105 6.73 -9.23 17.59
C ILE A 105 5.95 -7.95 17.94
N LEU A 106 4.63 -8.00 17.87
CA LEU A 106 3.74 -6.91 18.27
C LEU A 106 4.00 -6.47 19.72
N GLY A 107 4.08 -7.43 20.66
CA GLY A 107 4.36 -7.14 22.07
C GLY A 107 5.70 -6.42 22.27
N GLY A 108 6.77 -6.92 21.66
CA GLY A 108 8.09 -6.30 21.73
C GLY A 108 8.13 -4.90 21.14
N TYR A 109 7.45 -4.71 20.00
CA TYR A 109 7.30 -3.40 19.36
C TYR A 109 6.59 -2.39 20.26
N LEU A 110 5.46 -2.79 20.84
CA LEU A 110 4.63 -1.92 21.69
C LEU A 110 5.32 -1.49 23.00
N VAL A 111 6.24 -2.29 23.54
CA VAL A 111 7.01 -1.89 24.72
C VAL A 111 7.95 -0.71 24.41
N VAL A 112 8.65 -0.74 23.27
CA VAL A 112 9.48 0.39 22.83
C VAL A 112 8.61 1.61 22.53
N ALA A 113 7.46 1.39 21.89
CA ALA A 113 6.49 2.43 21.58
C ALA A 113 5.93 3.09 22.85
N ALA A 114 5.67 2.33 23.90
CA ALA A 114 5.26 2.86 25.20
C ALA A 114 6.37 3.70 25.84
N GLY A 115 7.64 3.28 25.70
CA GLY A 115 8.80 4.07 26.13
C GLY A 115 8.90 5.40 25.38
N ALA A 116 8.71 5.41 24.06
CA ALA A 116 8.68 6.63 23.27
C ALA A 116 7.51 7.54 23.66
N ALA A 117 6.32 6.98 23.91
CA ALA A 117 5.15 7.74 24.38
C ALA A 117 5.34 8.35 25.76
N ALA A 118 6.11 7.71 26.65
CA ALA A 118 6.44 8.26 27.97
C ALA A 118 7.42 9.44 27.92
N VAL A 119 8.22 9.52 26.86
CA VAL A 119 9.17 10.62 26.62
C VAL A 119 8.51 11.77 25.84
N GLY A 120 7.62 11.44 24.90
CA GLY A 120 6.94 12.36 24.02
C GLY A 120 5.84 13.19 24.70
N THR A 121 5.18 14.03 23.92
CA THR A 121 4.10 14.94 24.35
C THR A 121 2.71 14.45 23.91
N ALA A 122 2.62 13.25 23.32
CA ALA A 122 1.38 12.72 22.80
C ALA A 122 0.35 12.45 23.91
N PRO A 123 -0.92 12.86 23.75
CA PRO A 123 -1.99 12.53 24.70
C PRO A 123 -2.20 11.01 24.81
N LEU A 124 -2.43 10.51 26.02
CA LEU A 124 -2.67 9.06 26.22
C LEU A 124 -3.81 8.50 25.37
N VAL A 125 -4.85 9.29 25.11
CA VAL A 125 -5.98 8.87 24.24
C VAL A 125 -5.51 8.61 22.81
N SER A 126 -4.61 9.42 22.27
CA SER A 126 -4.10 9.23 20.91
C SER A 126 -3.08 8.10 20.81
N VAL A 127 -2.36 7.78 21.90
CA VAL A 127 -1.43 6.64 21.97
C VAL A 127 -2.17 5.30 21.74
N GLY A 128 -3.46 5.22 22.05
CA GLY A 128 -4.32 4.06 21.72
C GLY A 128 -4.41 3.73 20.23
N ARG A 129 -3.99 4.62 19.32
CA ARG A 129 -3.93 4.36 17.88
C ARG A 129 -2.71 3.51 17.47
N LEU A 130 -1.66 3.46 18.28
CA LEU A 130 -0.47 2.63 18.02
C LEU A 130 -0.79 1.15 17.77
N PRO A 131 -1.50 0.44 18.66
CA PRO A 131 -1.84 -0.96 18.42
C PRO A 131 -2.73 -1.15 17.19
N LEU A 132 -3.56 -0.16 16.84
CA LEU A 132 -4.37 -0.22 15.62
C LEU A 132 -3.49 -0.12 14.36
N PHE A 133 -2.54 0.80 14.32
CA PHE A 133 -1.59 0.93 13.21
C PHE A 133 -0.76 -0.36 13.06
N VAL A 134 -0.13 -0.82 14.15
CA VAL A 134 0.74 -2.00 14.13
C VAL A 134 -0.06 -3.26 13.76
N GLY A 135 -1.29 -3.39 14.30
CA GLY A 135 -2.22 -4.47 13.96
C GLY A 135 -2.65 -4.44 12.50
N ALA A 136 -2.99 -3.28 11.95
CA ALA A 136 -3.36 -3.11 10.54
C ALA A 136 -2.20 -3.49 9.60
N VAL A 137 -0.99 -3.01 9.88
CA VAL A 137 0.20 -3.33 9.07
C VAL A 137 0.51 -4.83 9.10
N THR A 138 0.46 -5.47 10.28
CA THR A 138 0.69 -6.91 10.40
C THR A 138 -0.39 -7.73 9.71
N LEU A 139 -1.67 -7.31 9.79
CA LEU A 139 -2.78 -7.93 9.08
C LEU A 139 -2.61 -7.84 7.56
N VAL A 140 -2.27 -6.66 7.04
CA VAL A 140 -2.01 -6.45 5.60
C VAL A 140 -0.86 -7.32 5.13
N ALA A 141 0.23 -7.41 5.90
CA ALA A 141 1.37 -8.28 5.60
C ALA A 141 0.96 -9.76 5.59
N ALA A 142 0.16 -10.21 6.55
CA ALA A 142 -0.33 -11.58 6.65
C ALA A 142 -1.27 -11.93 5.48
N LEU A 143 -2.19 -11.03 5.12
CA LEU A 143 -3.09 -11.20 3.97
C LEU A 143 -2.30 -11.29 2.65
N ALA A 144 -1.29 -10.46 2.46
CA ALA A 144 -0.46 -10.47 1.25
C ALA A 144 0.43 -11.72 1.16
N ALA A 145 0.91 -12.22 2.31
CA ALA A 145 1.73 -13.43 2.38
C ALA A 145 0.90 -14.72 2.33
N GLY A 146 -0.42 -14.64 2.55
CA GLY A 146 -1.33 -15.78 2.58
C GLY A 146 -1.43 -16.51 1.24
N ASP A 147 -1.82 -17.78 1.33
CA ASP A 147 -2.07 -18.65 0.18
C ASP A 147 -3.53 -18.58 -0.29
N GLY A 148 -3.80 -19.18 -1.42
CA GLY A 148 -5.13 -19.27 -1.99
C GLY A 148 -5.73 -17.93 -2.40
N ARG A 149 -7.07 -17.85 -2.34
CA ARG A 149 -7.83 -16.69 -2.84
C ARG A 149 -7.64 -15.44 -2.00
N VAL A 150 -7.53 -15.58 -0.68
CA VAL A 150 -7.34 -14.44 0.23
C VAL A 150 -5.98 -13.78 -0.03
N GLY A 151 -4.91 -14.58 -0.14
CA GLY A 151 -3.60 -14.04 -0.47
C GLY A 151 -3.53 -13.44 -1.89
N ALA A 152 -4.19 -14.06 -2.86
CA ALA A 152 -4.28 -13.52 -4.23
C ALA A 152 -5.02 -12.16 -4.24
N ALA A 153 -6.14 -12.05 -3.52
CA ALA A 153 -6.90 -10.81 -3.38
C ALA A 153 -6.09 -9.73 -2.66
N GLY A 154 -5.41 -10.07 -1.56
CA GLY A 154 -4.56 -9.14 -0.82
C GLY A 154 -3.42 -8.57 -1.68
N ARG A 155 -2.71 -9.44 -2.41
CA ARG A 155 -1.64 -9.00 -3.33
C ARG A 155 -2.17 -8.13 -4.46
N ALA A 156 -3.32 -8.49 -5.05
CA ALA A 156 -3.96 -7.69 -6.08
C ALA A 156 -4.37 -6.31 -5.56
N ALA A 157 -4.95 -6.25 -4.36
CA ALA A 157 -5.36 -5.02 -3.70
C ALA A 157 -4.18 -4.09 -3.40
N LEU A 158 -3.10 -4.62 -2.82
CA LEU A 158 -1.89 -3.83 -2.53
C LEU A 158 -1.24 -3.31 -3.81
N ALA A 159 -1.10 -4.16 -4.83
CA ALA A 159 -0.58 -3.73 -6.12
C ALA A 159 -1.45 -2.64 -6.76
N GLY A 160 -2.78 -2.78 -6.66
CA GLY A 160 -3.75 -1.79 -7.14
C GLY A 160 -3.64 -0.47 -6.38
N ALA A 161 -3.54 -0.50 -5.05
CA ALA A 161 -3.36 0.68 -4.22
C ALA A 161 -2.04 1.41 -4.52
N VAL A 162 -0.95 0.67 -4.67
CA VAL A 162 0.35 1.24 -5.07
C VAL A 162 0.28 1.88 -6.46
N ALA A 163 -0.38 1.24 -7.42
CA ALA A 163 -0.56 1.80 -8.76
C ALA A 163 -1.41 3.08 -8.74
N CYS A 164 -2.50 3.08 -7.95
CA CYS A 164 -3.37 4.24 -7.74
C CYS A 164 -2.59 5.43 -7.15
N CYS A 165 -1.83 5.20 -6.07
CA CYS A 165 -0.97 6.22 -5.46
C CYS A 165 0.17 6.65 -6.40
N GLY A 166 0.71 5.74 -7.22
CA GLY A 166 1.74 6.06 -8.22
C GLY A 166 1.22 7.04 -9.27
N VAL A 167 0.03 6.82 -9.81
CA VAL A 167 -0.62 7.77 -10.72
C VAL A 167 -0.97 9.07 -10.00
N GLY A 168 -1.46 9.00 -8.76
CA GLY A 168 -1.67 10.17 -7.91
C GLY A 168 -0.39 10.99 -7.71
N ALA A 169 0.75 10.33 -7.50
CA ALA A 169 2.05 11.00 -7.40
C ALA A 169 2.44 11.73 -8.69
N LEU A 170 2.18 11.11 -9.86
CA LEU A 170 2.40 11.75 -11.16
C LEU A 170 1.52 12.98 -11.36
N LEU A 171 0.25 12.92 -10.94
CA LEU A 171 -0.66 14.06 -10.98
C LEU A 171 -0.19 15.19 -10.06
N ALA A 172 0.15 14.86 -8.80
CA ALA A 172 0.65 15.85 -7.84
C ALA A 172 1.95 16.50 -8.32
N ALA A 173 2.89 15.70 -8.83
CA ALA A 173 4.16 16.19 -9.38
C ALA A 173 3.92 17.07 -10.60
N GLY A 174 3.05 16.67 -11.52
CA GLY A 174 2.69 17.46 -12.70
C GLY A 174 2.08 18.81 -12.32
N ALA A 175 1.14 18.84 -11.38
CA ALA A 175 0.53 20.06 -10.87
C ALA A 175 1.57 20.97 -10.19
N LEU A 176 2.45 20.38 -9.36
CA LEU A 176 3.51 21.13 -8.69
C LEU A 176 4.53 21.72 -9.69
N LEU A 177 4.86 21.01 -10.77
CA LEU A 177 5.72 21.52 -11.82
C LEU A 177 5.09 22.70 -12.56
N ILE A 178 3.80 22.66 -12.82
CA ILE A 178 3.05 23.77 -13.45
C ILE A 178 3.06 25.00 -12.55
N HIS A 179 2.97 24.82 -11.23
CA HIS A 179 2.95 25.89 -10.23
C HIS A 179 4.30 26.04 -9.49
N ALA A 180 5.41 25.62 -10.11
CA ALA A 180 6.72 25.62 -9.46
C ALA A 180 7.18 27.00 -8.97
N GLY A 181 6.82 28.08 -9.69
CA GLY A 181 7.10 29.46 -9.27
C GLY A 181 6.47 29.79 -7.91
N VAL A 182 5.17 29.50 -7.77
CA VAL A 182 4.44 29.71 -6.50
C VAL A 182 5.04 28.87 -5.37
N ALA A 183 5.35 27.59 -5.65
CA ALA A 183 5.96 26.71 -4.65
C ALA A 183 7.34 27.22 -4.20
N GLN A 184 8.14 27.78 -5.08
CA GLN A 184 9.46 28.36 -4.79
C GLN A 184 9.33 29.66 -3.98
N GLU A 185 8.38 30.53 -4.31
CA GLU A 185 8.11 31.77 -3.58
C GLU A 185 7.69 31.46 -2.14
N VAL A 186 6.75 30.52 -1.96
CA VAL A 186 6.31 30.06 -0.64
C VAL A 186 7.49 29.42 0.14
N PHE A 187 8.30 28.60 -0.51
CA PHE A 187 9.47 27.99 0.12
C PHE A 187 10.47 29.05 0.58
N ALA A 188 10.74 30.06 -0.22
CA ALA A 188 11.66 31.15 0.13
C ALA A 188 11.13 32.03 1.25
N ALA A 189 9.80 32.26 1.31
CA ALA A 189 9.16 33.07 2.35
C ALA A 189 9.17 32.41 3.74
N LEU A 190 9.23 31.04 3.81
CA LEU A 190 9.16 30.31 5.07
C LEU A 190 10.46 30.36 5.89
N THR A 191 11.63 30.45 5.25
CA THR A 191 12.91 30.45 5.94
C THR A 191 14.07 30.94 5.08
N ASP A 192 14.92 31.78 5.67
CA ASP A 192 16.18 32.24 5.07
C ASP A 192 17.39 31.43 5.54
N GLU A 193 17.25 30.71 6.66
CA GLU A 193 18.32 29.96 7.28
C GLU A 193 18.54 28.58 6.62
N TRP A 194 19.80 28.20 6.43
CA TRP A 194 20.15 26.89 5.84
C TRP A 194 19.59 25.70 6.59
N SER A 195 19.65 25.71 7.93
CA SER A 195 19.10 24.64 8.76
C SER A 195 17.57 24.55 8.60
N GLY A 196 16.90 25.70 8.53
CA GLY A 196 15.47 25.79 8.25
C GLY A 196 15.11 25.25 6.88
N ARG A 197 15.86 25.58 5.83
CA ARG A 197 15.66 25.07 4.47
C ARG A 197 15.80 23.54 4.40
N ILE A 198 16.82 22.97 5.05
CA ILE A 198 16.99 21.51 5.13
C ILE A 198 15.81 20.87 5.88
N GLY A 199 15.41 21.44 7.02
CA GLY A 199 14.25 20.96 7.80
C GLY A 199 12.96 20.99 6.97
N LEU A 200 12.71 22.10 6.25
CA LEU A 200 11.54 22.26 5.40
C LEU A 200 11.55 21.24 4.24
N LEU A 201 12.69 21.02 3.58
CA LEU A 201 12.82 19.98 2.54
C LEU A 201 12.56 18.58 3.07
N LEU A 202 13.01 18.26 4.28
CA LEU A 202 12.71 16.97 4.92
C LEU A 202 11.21 16.83 5.20
N VAL A 203 10.56 17.87 5.71
CA VAL A 203 9.11 17.88 5.94
C VAL A 203 8.34 17.71 4.62
N VAL A 204 8.67 18.50 3.60
CA VAL A 204 8.10 18.39 2.24
C VAL A 204 8.28 16.97 1.70
N GLY A 205 9.50 16.42 1.81
CA GLY A 205 9.80 15.05 1.36
C GLY A 205 8.99 13.99 2.11
N THR A 206 8.82 14.13 3.43
CA THR A 206 8.03 13.17 4.22
C THR A 206 6.53 13.23 3.93
N LEU A 207 6.03 14.39 3.47
CA LEU A 207 4.65 14.62 3.07
C LEU A 207 4.38 14.37 1.57
N ALA A 208 5.39 14.15 0.74
CA ALA A 208 5.19 13.89 -0.68
C ALA A 208 4.25 12.69 -0.97
N PRO A 209 4.30 11.57 -0.23
CA PRO A 209 3.33 10.51 -0.40
C PRO A 209 1.90 10.90 0.03
N ASN A 210 1.74 11.85 0.96
CA ASN A 210 0.41 12.39 1.30
C ASN A 210 -0.18 13.12 0.10
N ALA A 211 0.61 13.96 -0.58
CA ALA A 211 0.20 14.62 -1.81
C ALA A 211 -0.23 13.62 -2.89
N ALA A 212 0.47 12.48 -3.00
CA ALA A 212 0.09 11.40 -3.92
C ALA A 212 -1.28 10.78 -3.58
N VAL A 213 -1.57 10.54 -2.29
CA VAL A 213 -2.87 10.03 -1.82
C VAL A 213 -3.98 11.06 -2.04
N TRP A 214 -3.71 12.36 -1.80
CA TRP A 214 -4.66 13.43 -2.04
C TRP A 214 -5.02 13.54 -3.52
N ALA A 215 -4.02 13.52 -4.39
CA ALA A 215 -4.23 13.53 -5.84
C ALA A 215 -4.93 12.24 -6.33
N ALA A 216 -4.64 11.07 -5.71
CA ALA A 216 -5.38 9.85 -5.98
C ALA A 216 -6.85 9.97 -5.56
N SER A 217 -7.15 10.54 -4.38
CA SER A 217 -8.52 10.82 -3.95
C SER A 217 -9.25 11.76 -4.91
N TYR A 218 -8.57 12.81 -5.38
CA TYR A 218 -9.09 13.71 -6.40
C TYR A 218 -9.45 12.95 -7.68
N GLY A 219 -8.55 12.11 -8.18
CA GLY A 219 -8.79 11.32 -9.39
C GLY A 219 -9.85 10.23 -9.24
N LEU A 220 -10.03 9.67 -8.03
CA LEU A 220 -11.09 8.71 -7.73
C LEU A 220 -12.49 9.37 -7.64
N GLY A 221 -12.54 10.70 -7.40
CA GLY A 221 -13.77 11.48 -7.32
C GLY A 221 -14.04 12.18 -6.00
N PRO A 222 -13.73 11.60 -4.82
CA PRO A 222 -14.05 12.24 -3.53
C PRO A 222 -13.36 13.58 -3.31
N GLY A 223 -12.15 13.78 -3.84
CA GLY A 223 -11.35 14.97 -3.54
C GLY A 223 -10.73 14.95 -2.13
N PHE A 224 -10.37 16.12 -1.63
CA PHE A 224 -9.77 16.32 -0.31
C PHE A 224 -10.13 17.69 0.26
N THR A 225 -10.02 17.85 1.57
CA THR A 225 -10.27 19.12 2.27
C THR A 225 -8.96 19.84 2.56
N LEU A 226 -9.00 21.17 2.52
CA LEU A 226 -7.90 22.08 2.87
C LEU A 226 -8.37 23.06 3.95
N GLY A 227 -8.86 22.50 5.05
CA GLY A 227 -9.50 23.23 6.14
C GLY A 227 -10.98 22.88 6.28
N ALA A 228 -11.54 23.16 7.46
CA ALA A 228 -12.96 22.96 7.73
C ALA A 228 -13.80 23.71 6.68
N ASP A 229 -14.89 23.09 6.25
CA ASP A 229 -15.82 23.63 5.25
C ASP A 229 -15.25 23.81 3.83
N SER A 230 -14.03 23.36 3.55
CA SER A 230 -13.45 23.36 2.22
C SER A 230 -13.50 21.97 1.57
N LEU A 231 -13.67 21.92 0.25
CA LEU A 231 -13.58 20.68 -0.53
C LEU A 231 -12.96 21.00 -1.90
N VAL A 232 -11.90 20.30 -2.22
CA VAL A 232 -11.23 20.34 -3.53
C VAL A 232 -11.47 19.01 -4.24
N GLY A 233 -12.44 18.99 -5.13
CA GLY A 233 -12.79 17.81 -5.93
C GLY A 233 -12.83 18.10 -7.42
N PRO A 234 -12.82 17.07 -8.28
CA PRO A 234 -12.81 17.26 -9.73
C PRO A 234 -14.09 17.87 -10.27
N LEU A 235 -15.23 17.63 -9.61
CA LEU A 235 -16.54 18.15 -9.99
C LEU A 235 -16.91 19.45 -9.27
N VAL A 236 -16.37 19.65 -8.08
CA VAL A 236 -16.79 20.74 -7.19
C VAL A 236 -15.60 21.21 -6.37
N VAL A 237 -15.41 22.53 -6.33
CA VAL A 237 -14.56 23.18 -5.35
C VAL A 237 -15.47 24.06 -4.50
N ARG A 238 -15.41 23.90 -3.18
CA ARG A 238 -16.24 24.62 -2.20
C ARG A 238 -15.38 25.21 -1.09
N GLY A 239 -15.83 26.32 -0.55
CA GLY A 239 -15.19 27.02 0.54
C GLY A 239 -13.89 27.72 0.13
N GLU A 240 -13.39 28.57 1.00
CA GLU A 240 -12.05 29.14 0.86
C GLU A 240 -11.07 28.28 1.62
N PRO A 241 -9.99 27.78 0.96
CA PRO A 241 -8.98 27.01 1.64
C PRO A 241 -8.34 27.82 2.78
N ALA A 242 -8.36 27.30 4.00
CA ALA A 242 -7.56 27.82 5.10
C ALA A 242 -6.11 27.37 4.93
N LEU A 243 -5.46 27.84 3.87
CA LEU A 243 -4.12 27.40 3.52
C LEU A 243 -3.07 28.06 4.40
N PRO A 244 -2.33 27.30 5.20
CA PRO A 244 -0.99 27.75 5.58
C PRO A 244 -0.15 27.80 4.30
N ASP A 245 0.69 28.82 4.16
CA ASP A 245 1.66 28.88 3.07
C ASP A 245 2.61 27.68 3.17
N PHE A 246 2.36 26.66 2.34
CA PHE A 246 3.16 25.45 2.32
C PHE A 246 3.41 25.00 0.87
N PRO A 247 4.67 24.71 0.48
CA PRO A 247 5.03 24.50 -0.93
C PRO A 247 4.24 23.40 -1.65
N LEU A 248 3.90 22.29 -0.96
CA LEU A 248 3.13 21.19 -1.56
C LEU A 248 1.69 21.58 -1.89
N LEU A 249 1.12 22.57 -1.20
CA LEU A 249 -0.26 23.01 -1.44
C LEU A 249 -0.41 23.78 -2.74
N ALA A 250 0.69 24.24 -3.34
CA ALA A 250 0.68 24.82 -4.68
C ALA A 250 0.19 23.84 -5.78
N MET A 251 0.13 22.53 -5.48
CA MET A 251 -0.47 21.54 -6.39
C MET A 251 -2.00 21.56 -6.42
N ALA A 252 -2.67 22.21 -5.44
CA ALA A 252 -4.11 22.19 -5.33
C ALA A 252 -4.76 22.96 -6.50
N PRO A 253 -5.74 22.36 -7.23
CA PRO A 253 -6.42 23.04 -8.31
C PRO A 253 -7.32 24.15 -7.75
N GLY A 254 -7.31 25.32 -8.41
CA GLY A 254 -8.09 26.48 -8.01
C GLY A 254 -9.58 26.42 -8.42
N GLY A 255 -10.02 25.39 -9.13
CA GLY A 255 -11.40 25.24 -9.60
C GLY A 255 -11.72 23.81 -10.06
N PRO A 256 -13.02 23.52 -10.34
CA PRO A 256 -13.44 22.25 -10.89
C PRO A 256 -12.91 22.03 -12.31
N LEU A 257 -12.95 20.76 -12.76
CA LEU A 257 -12.56 20.42 -14.13
C LEU A 257 -13.66 20.81 -15.12
N GLU A 258 -13.51 21.95 -15.77
CA GLU A 258 -14.49 22.44 -16.74
C GLU A 258 -14.26 21.86 -18.15
N ALA A 259 -13.01 21.71 -18.54
CA ALA A 259 -12.65 21.24 -19.86
C ALA A 259 -12.75 19.71 -20.00
N PRO A 260 -13.42 19.16 -21.05
CA PRO A 260 -13.54 17.72 -21.24
C PRO A 260 -12.21 16.97 -21.30
N TRP A 261 -11.15 17.57 -21.86
CA TRP A 261 -9.82 16.99 -21.92
C TRP A 261 -9.16 16.84 -20.53
N ALA A 262 -9.54 17.70 -19.57
CA ALA A 262 -8.98 17.63 -18.21
C ALA A 262 -9.35 16.33 -17.50
N TRP A 263 -10.49 15.71 -17.85
CA TRP A 263 -10.87 14.39 -17.36
C TRP A 263 -9.89 13.30 -17.78
N ALA A 264 -9.24 13.45 -18.94
CA ALA A 264 -8.21 12.52 -19.38
C ALA A 264 -6.98 12.51 -18.48
N LEU A 265 -6.73 13.58 -17.71
CA LEU A 265 -5.63 13.67 -16.75
C LEU A 265 -5.93 12.88 -15.47
N VAL A 266 -7.17 12.83 -15.04
CA VAL A 266 -7.57 12.18 -13.78
C VAL A 266 -8.03 10.73 -13.96
N ALA A 267 -8.60 10.40 -15.13
CA ALA A 267 -9.07 9.05 -15.46
C ALA A 267 -8.01 7.93 -15.30
N PRO A 268 -6.72 8.16 -15.50
CA PRO A 268 -5.69 7.16 -15.24
C PRO A 268 -5.66 6.65 -13.78
N VAL A 269 -6.13 7.43 -12.81
CA VAL A 269 -6.15 7.04 -11.39
C VAL A 269 -7.06 5.83 -11.13
N PRO A 270 -8.39 5.90 -11.40
CA PRO A 270 -9.25 4.73 -11.27
C PRO A 270 -8.87 3.62 -12.26
N ALA A 271 -8.39 3.97 -13.45
CA ALA A 271 -7.92 2.97 -14.41
C ALA A 271 -6.75 2.15 -13.88
N ALA A 272 -5.80 2.76 -13.17
CA ALA A 272 -4.64 2.06 -12.62
C ALA A 272 -5.05 0.97 -11.63
N VAL A 273 -5.89 1.29 -10.64
CA VAL A 273 -6.33 0.28 -9.66
C VAL A 273 -7.14 -0.82 -10.32
N VAL A 274 -8.03 -0.48 -11.26
CA VAL A 274 -8.87 -1.43 -12.01
C VAL A 274 -8.02 -2.40 -12.83
N LEU A 275 -7.11 -1.87 -13.65
CA LEU A 275 -6.26 -2.67 -14.54
C LEU A 275 -5.33 -3.59 -13.76
N VAL A 276 -4.69 -3.07 -12.72
CA VAL A 276 -3.73 -3.84 -11.90
C VAL A 276 -4.46 -4.93 -11.12
N VAL A 277 -5.57 -4.63 -10.45
CA VAL A 277 -6.35 -5.65 -9.73
C VAL A 277 -6.85 -6.72 -10.69
N ALA A 278 -7.44 -6.35 -11.82
CA ALA A 278 -7.92 -7.31 -12.82
C ALA A 278 -6.80 -8.22 -13.35
N TRP A 279 -5.63 -7.64 -13.61
CA TRP A 279 -4.45 -8.39 -14.05
C TRP A 279 -4.00 -9.42 -13.01
N PHE A 280 -3.80 -9.01 -11.76
CA PHE A 280 -3.36 -9.91 -10.69
C PHE A 280 -4.36 -11.04 -10.43
N VAL A 281 -5.65 -10.71 -10.37
CA VAL A 281 -6.73 -11.70 -10.18
C VAL A 281 -6.79 -12.70 -11.33
N ALA A 282 -6.71 -12.23 -12.59
CA ALA A 282 -6.74 -13.12 -13.75
C ALA A 282 -5.52 -14.04 -13.81
N HIS A 283 -4.33 -13.55 -13.38
CA HIS A 283 -3.12 -14.38 -13.32
C HIS A 283 -3.18 -15.40 -12.19
N ALA A 284 -3.72 -15.04 -11.04
CA ALA A 284 -3.94 -15.96 -9.95
C ALA A 284 -4.97 -17.05 -10.31
N ALA A 285 -6.04 -16.67 -11.03
CA ALA A 285 -7.08 -17.61 -11.47
C ALA A 285 -6.61 -18.58 -12.56
N VAL A 286 -5.61 -18.22 -13.37
CA VAL A 286 -5.04 -19.06 -14.42
C VAL A 286 -3.51 -18.99 -14.33
N PRO A 287 -2.89 -19.69 -13.37
CA PRO A 287 -1.45 -19.61 -13.13
C PRO A 287 -0.64 -20.14 -14.31
N VAL A 288 -1.12 -21.20 -14.96
CA VAL A 288 -0.51 -21.74 -16.17
C VAL A 288 -1.40 -21.42 -17.37
N ARG A 289 -0.88 -20.64 -18.30
CA ARG A 289 -1.60 -20.28 -19.52
C ARG A 289 -2.02 -21.54 -20.27
N ASP A 290 -3.24 -21.51 -20.81
CA ASP A 290 -3.83 -22.60 -21.60
C ASP A 290 -4.06 -23.92 -20.82
N SER A 291 -3.90 -23.94 -19.48
CA SER A 291 -4.24 -25.08 -18.62
C SER A 291 -5.56 -24.88 -17.91
N ARG A 292 -6.57 -25.66 -18.29
CA ARG A 292 -7.88 -25.67 -17.60
C ARG A 292 -7.86 -26.47 -16.31
N ALA A 293 -6.97 -27.44 -16.19
CA ALA A 293 -6.92 -28.32 -15.03
C ALA A 293 -6.53 -27.59 -13.75
N MET A 294 -5.76 -26.51 -13.87
CA MET A 294 -5.30 -25.68 -12.76
C MET A 294 -5.98 -24.31 -12.68
N ALA A 295 -7.01 -24.07 -13.50
CA ALA A 295 -7.70 -22.79 -13.55
C ALA A 295 -8.90 -22.76 -12.60
N ASP A 296 -9.02 -21.66 -11.85
CA ASP A 296 -10.20 -21.37 -11.04
C ASP A 296 -11.47 -21.23 -11.91
N GLY A 297 -12.61 -21.60 -11.34
CA GLY A 297 -13.91 -21.36 -11.94
C GLY A 297 -14.22 -19.87 -12.05
N TRP A 298 -15.15 -19.48 -12.92
CA TRP A 298 -15.51 -18.08 -13.11
C TRP A 298 -16.10 -17.42 -11.85
N TRP A 299 -16.93 -18.14 -11.09
CA TRP A 299 -17.46 -17.68 -9.81
C TRP A 299 -16.35 -17.44 -8.77
N ALA A 300 -15.37 -18.34 -8.73
CA ALA A 300 -14.21 -18.20 -7.85
C ALA A 300 -13.37 -16.97 -8.22
N THR A 301 -13.14 -16.75 -9.53
CA THR A 301 -12.43 -15.58 -10.04
C THR A 301 -13.18 -14.28 -9.71
N ALA A 302 -14.51 -14.25 -9.92
CA ALA A 302 -15.34 -13.11 -9.56
C ALA A 302 -15.30 -12.82 -8.05
N GLY A 303 -15.42 -13.86 -7.21
CA GLY A 303 -15.31 -13.74 -5.77
C GLY A 303 -13.94 -13.20 -5.31
N THR A 304 -12.85 -13.66 -5.95
CA THR A 304 -11.49 -13.13 -5.67
C THR A 304 -11.37 -11.66 -6.09
N ALA A 305 -11.97 -11.25 -7.22
CA ALA A 305 -11.98 -9.86 -7.68
C ALA A 305 -12.75 -8.94 -6.72
N LEU A 306 -13.93 -9.37 -6.26
CA LEU A 306 -14.72 -8.61 -5.29
C LEU A 306 -14.01 -8.50 -3.93
N LEU A 307 -13.39 -9.58 -3.46
CA LEU A 307 -12.57 -9.55 -2.26
C LEU A 307 -11.38 -8.59 -2.42
N ALA A 308 -10.71 -8.61 -3.58
CA ALA A 308 -9.64 -7.68 -3.89
C ALA A 308 -10.13 -6.23 -3.92
N ALA A 309 -11.35 -5.98 -4.43
CA ALA A 309 -11.96 -4.65 -4.41
C ALA A 309 -12.17 -4.14 -2.97
N LEU A 310 -12.71 -4.99 -2.08
CA LEU A 310 -12.87 -4.64 -0.66
C LEU A 310 -11.53 -4.38 0.03
N CYS A 311 -10.54 -5.26 -0.20
CA CYS A 311 -9.20 -5.06 0.35
C CYS A 311 -8.52 -3.79 -0.19
N ALA A 312 -8.69 -3.46 -1.48
CA ALA A 312 -8.16 -2.23 -2.09
C ALA A 312 -8.83 -0.98 -1.51
N GLY A 313 -10.15 -1.03 -1.31
CA GLY A 313 -10.89 0.03 -0.63
C GLY A 313 -10.41 0.27 0.80
N LEU A 314 -10.24 -0.80 1.58
CA LEU A 314 -9.70 -0.71 2.93
C LEU A 314 -8.26 -0.16 2.95
N ALA A 315 -7.42 -0.58 2.01
CA ALA A 315 -6.05 -0.08 1.90
C ALA A 315 -6.03 1.42 1.56
N MET A 316 -6.80 1.86 0.55
CA MET A 316 -6.88 3.26 0.15
C MET A 316 -7.54 4.14 1.22
N GLY A 317 -8.61 3.64 1.88
CA GLY A 317 -9.23 4.32 3.01
C GLY A 317 -8.27 4.46 4.22
N GLY A 318 -7.51 3.42 4.52
CA GLY A 318 -6.47 3.47 5.54
C GLY A 318 -5.36 4.47 5.22
N LEU A 319 -4.89 4.52 3.96
CA LEU A 319 -3.93 5.53 3.51
C LEU A 319 -4.52 6.95 3.58
N ALA A 320 -5.80 7.12 3.20
CA ALA A 320 -6.49 8.39 3.31
C ALA A 320 -6.62 8.86 4.77
N ALA A 321 -6.97 7.94 5.68
CA ALA A 321 -7.04 8.22 7.12
C ALA A 321 -5.70 8.68 7.72
N LEU A 322 -4.59 8.08 7.26
CA LEU A 322 -3.24 8.49 7.68
C LEU A 322 -2.79 9.78 6.98
N ALA A 323 -3.18 9.97 5.70
CA ALA A 323 -2.82 11.16 4.93
C ALA A 323 -3.62 12.40 5.32
N GLY A 324 -4.68 12.26 6.11
CA GLY A 324 -5.51 13.34 6.62
C GLY A 324 -5.32 13.53 8.12
N GLY A 325 -5.96 14.55 8.66
CA GLY A 325 -5.99 14.85 10.09
C GLY A 325 -5.89 16.34 10.40
N PRO A 326 -6.09 16.72 11.67
CA PRO A 326 -6.02 18.12 12.08
C PRO A 326 -4.57 18.64 12.03
N LEU A 327 -4.42 19.91 11.66
CA LEU A 327 -3.20 20.69 11.80
C LEU A 327 -3.37 21.82 12.83
N GLY A 328 -4.52 21.85 13.49
CA GLY A 328 -4.90 22.87 14.45
C GLY A 328 -6.34 22.75 14.87
N THR A 329 -6.91 23.85 15.33
CA THR A 329 -8.30 24.01 15.72
C THR A 329 -9.07 24.86 14.70
N ALA A 330 -10.39 24.92 14.81
CA ALA A 330 -11.28 25.70 13.96
C ALA A 330 -11.07 25.41 12.44
N ALA A 331 -10.69 26.42 11.65
CA ALA A 331 -10.46 26.27 10.22
C ALA A 331 -9.39 25.21 9.87
N MET A 332 -8.45 24.93 10.78
CA MET A 332 -7.39 23.93 10.56
C MET A 332 -7.70 22.56 11.18
N ALA A 333 -8.94 22.28 11.56
CA ALA A 333 -9.34 21.04 12.19
C ALA A 333 -9.42 19.84 11.19
N GLU A 334 -9.59 20.13 9.90
CA GLU A 334 -9.81 19.08 8.89
C GLU A 334 -8.92 19.30 7.66
N PHE A 335 -7.99 18.38 7.44
CA PHE A 335 -7.15 18.34 6.25
C PHE A 335 -7.09 16.94 5.67
N GLY A 336 -7.08 16.85 4.35
CA GLY A 336 -6.89 15.61 3.61
C GLY A 336 -8.18 14.97 3.10
N PRO A 337 -8.07 13.78 2.50
CA PRO A 337 -9.19 13.06 1.93
C PRO A 337 -10.04 12.37 2.99
N ASP A 338 -11.36 12.31 2.77
CA ASP A 338 -12.27 11.53 3.60
C ASP A 338 -12.01 10.02 3.41
N PRO A 339 -11.61 9.29 4.45
CA PRO A 339 -11.24 7.88 4.33
C PRO A 339 -12.40 6.98 3.89
N TYR A 340 -13.63 7.29 4.29
CA TYR A 340 -14.80 6.48 3.93
C TYR A 340 -15.21 6.67 2.48
N LEU A 341 -15.17 7.92 2.01
CA LEU A 341 -15.47 8.23 0.61
C LEU A 341 -14.41 7.66 -0.32
N VAL A 342 -13.12 7.73 0.05
CA VAL A 342 -12.03 7.13 -0.74
C VAL A 342 -12.14 5.61 -0.78
N ALA A 343 -12.42 4.98 0.37
CA ALA A 343 -12.65 3.54 0.42
C ALA A 343 -13.81 3.13 -0.48
N GLY A 344 -14.96 3.80 -0.33
CA GLY A 344 -16.16 3.54 -1.12
C GLY A 344 -15.96 3.73 -2.62
N ALA A 345 -15.32 4.83 -3.04
CA ALA A 345 -14.99 5.09 -4.44
C ALA A 345 -14.05 4.02 -5.02
N THR A 346 -13.01 3.63 -4.27
CA THR A 346 -12.09 2.58 -4.69
C THR A 346 -12.81 1.24 -4.87
N VAL A 347 -13.67 0.86 -3.90
CA VAL A 347 -14.49 -0.36 -4.03
C VAL A 347 -15.40 -0.27 -5.25
N ALA A 348 -16.09 0.85 -5.45
CA ALA A 348 -17.04 1.03 -6.55
C ALA A 348 -16.34 0.89 -7.92
N TRP A 349 -15.24 1.60 -8.15
CA TRP A 349 -14.47 1.50 -9.39
C TRP A 349 -13.94 0.09 -9.62
N THR A 350 -13.35 -0.52 -8.58
CA THR A 350 -12.71 -1.83 -8.70
C THR A 350 -13.75 -2.94 -8.86
N ALA A 351 -14.82 -2.97 -8.06
CA ALA A 351 -15.85 -3.99 -8.17
C ALA A 351 -16.58 -3.92 -9.52
N ALA A 352 -16.93 -2.71 -9.97
CA ALA A 352 -17.70 -2.52 -11.21
C ALA A 352 -16.88 -2.83 -12.47
N LEU A 353 -15.60 -2.48 -12.51
CA LEU A 353 -14.79 -2.59 -13.73
C LEU A 353 -13.72 -3.70 -13.67
N ALA A 354 -13.04 -3.90 -12.53
CA ALA A 354 -12.00 -4.91 -12.45
C ALA A 354 -12.57 -6.33 -12.46
N THR A 355 -13.78 -6.55 -11.91
CA THR A 355 -14.40 -7.89 -11.93
C THR A 355 -14.70 -8.37 -13.35
N PRO A 356 -15.44 -7.65 -14.21
CA PRO A 356 -15.65 -8.09 -15.59
C PRO A 356 -14.35 -8.15 -16.40
N LEU A 357 -13.41 -7.22 -16.15
CA LEU A 357 -12.12 -7.25 -16.82
C LEU A 357 -11.28 -8.47 -16.42
N ALA A 358 -11.26 -8.85 -15.14
CA ALA A 358 -10.59 -10.06 -14.68
C ALA A 358 -11.17 -11.32 -15.31
N LEU A 359 -12.50 -11.40 -15.47
CA LEU A 359 -13.19 -12.51 -16.13
C LEU A 359 -12.86 -12.55 -17.63
N THR A 360 -12.80 -11.43 -18.32
CA THR A 360 -12.41 -11.36 -19.74
C THR A 360 -10.94 -11.75 -19.95
N LEU A 361 -10.04 -11.26 -19.10
CA LEU A 361 -8.62 -11.65 -19.12
C LEU A 361 -8.44 -13.14 -18.81
N ARG A 362 -9.18 -13.67 -17.83
CA ARG A 362 -9.21 -15.11 -17.56
C ARG A 362 -9.65 -15.90 -18.80
N ALA A 363 -10.74 -15.49 -19.43
CA ALA A 363 -11.25 -16.15 -20.64
C ALA A 363 -10.23 -16.09 -21.80
N TRP A 364 -9.54 -14.96 -21.94
CA TRP A 364 -8.47 -14.78 -22.92
C TRP A 364 -7.28 -15.70 -22.65
N ARG A 365 -6.84 -15.82 -21.40
CA ARG A 365 -5.75 -16.74 -21.00
C ARG A 365 -6.07 -18.21 -21.23
N LEU A 366 -7.36 -18.58 -21.29
CA LEU A 366 -7.83 -19.95 -21.53
C LEU A 366 -8.14 -20.24 -23.00
N ARG A 367 -8.06 -19.25 -23.92
CA ARG A 367 -8.44 -19.44 -25.33
C ARG A 367 -7.56 -20.45 -26.07
N GLY A 368 -6.27 -20.51 -25.71
CA GLY A 368 -5.32 -21.47 -26.27
C GLY A 368 -5.58 -22.93 -25.87
N ALA A 369 -6.22 -23.15 -24.70
CA ALA A 369 -6.52 -24.48 -24.17
C ALA A 369 -7.57 -25.27 -24.98
N ARG A 370 -8.21 -24.68 -26.00
CA ARG A 370 -9.21 -25.34 -26.83
C ARG A 370 -8.61 -26.12 -28.00
N ARG A 371 -7.38 -25.83 -28.43
CA ARG A 371 -6.75 -26.41 -29.62
C ARG A 371 -5.87 -27.67 -29.42
N PRO A 372 -5.18 -27.90 -28.26
CA PRO A 372 -4.19 -28.96 -28.19
C PRO A 372 -4.78 -30.38 -28.06
N ARG A 373 -6.00 -30.57 -27.54
CA ARG A 373 -6.53 -31.91 -27.27
C ARG A 373 -6.96 -32.63 -28.56
N GLU A 374 -7.61 -31.92 -29.45
CA GLU A 374 -7.98 -32.48 -30.77
C GLU A 374 -6.75 -32.70 -31.64
N GLN A 375 -5.80 -31.77 -31.64
CA GLN A 375 -4.55 -31.93 -32.39
C GLN A 375 -3.67 -33.05 -31.84
N ARG A 376 -3.55 -33.19 -30.50
CA ARG A 376 -2.85 -34.35 -29.91
C ARG A 376 -3.53 -35.68 -30.21
N ILE A 377 -4.86 -35.74 -30.13
CA ILE A 377 -5.59 -36.93 -30.46
C ILE A 377 -5.41 -37.28 -31.97
N LEU A 378 -5.44 -36.28 -32.85
CA LEU A 378 -5.19 -36.47 -34.26
C LEU A 378 -3.71 -36.81 -34.55
N GLU A 379 -2.78 -36.29 -33.79
CA GLU A 379 -1.35 -36.59 -33.90
C GLU A 379 -1.02 -37.97 -33.32
N GLU A 380 -1.63 -38.37 -32.20
CA GLU A 380 -1.57 -39.72 -31.65
C GLU A 380 -2.22 -40.76 -32.60
N LEU A 381 -3.34 -40.39 -33.22
CA LEU A 381 -3.98 -41.24 -34.24
C LEU A 381 -3.17 -41.33 -35.54
N ARG A 382 -2.40 -40.28 -35.90
CA ARG A 382 -1.49 -40.30 -37.04
C ARG A 382 -0.18 -41.04 -36.76
N LEU A 383 0.27 -41.03 -35.51
CA LEU A 383 1.52 -41.65 -35.09
C LEU A 383 1.37 -43.12 -34.68
N THR A 384 0.13 -43.62 -34.55
CA THR A 384 -0.12 -45.05 -34.38
C THR A 384 0.10 -45.72 -35.73
N PRO A 385 1.22 -46.43 -36.00
CA PRO A 385 1.40 -47.14 -37.25
C PRO A 385 0.32 -48.20 -37.29
N ALA A 386 -0.46 -48.18 -38.37
CA ALA A 386 -1.36 -49.28 -38.65
C ALA A 386 -0.53 -50.56 -38.63
N HIS A 387 -0.70 -51.33 -37.57
CA HIS A 387 -0.19 -52.71 -37.55
C HIS A 387 -0.85 -53.44 -38.75
N ARG A 388 -0.13 -53.47 -39.87
CA ARG A 388 -0.48 -54.32 -40.99
C ARG A 388 -0.46 -55.74 -40.46
N SER A 389 -1.62 -56.31 -40.26
CA SER A 389 -1.82 -57.73 -40.14
C SER A 389 -1.50 -58.38 -41.51
N THR A 390 -0.24 -58.68 -41.71
CA THR A 390 0.11 -59.67 -42.72
C THR A 390 -0.10 -61.02 -42.08
N GLY A 391 -1.34 -61.46 -42.13
CA GLY A 391 -1.68 -62.89 -42.05
C GLY A 391 -1.18 -63.56 -43.32
N GLY A 392 -0.07 -64.23 -43.22
CA GLY A 392 0.42 -65.09 -44.31
C GLY A 392 0.74 -66.48 -43.73
N ALA A 393 -0.09 -67.41 -44.11
CA ALA A 393 0.03 -68.84 -43.83
C ALA A 393 1.40 -69.41 -44.21
N GLY A 394 1.94 -70.28 -43.39
CA GLY A 394 3.12 -71.06 -43.67
C GLY A 394 3.24 -72.21 -42.66
N TRP A 395 2.41 -73.26 -42.92
CA TRP A 395 2.61 -74.58 -42.35
C TRP A 395 3.70 -75.28 -43.18
N ALA A 396 4.86 -75.58 -42.54
CA ALA A 396 5.70 -76.66 -43.01
C ALA A 396 6.50 -77.19 -41.82
N ALA A 397 6.30 -78.46 -41.60
CA ALA A 397 6.96 -79.38 -40.70
C ALA A 397 8.51 -79.28 -40.78
N ASP A 398 9.19 -79.46 -39.74
CA ASP A 398 10.17 -80.54 -39.67
C ASP A 398 10.49 -80.91 -38.20
N SER A 399 10.43 -82.21 -38.01
CA SER A 399 10.81 -82.98 -36.84
C SER A 399 12.33 -83.13 -36.78
N ARG A 400 12.89 -83.11 -35.59
CA ARG A 400 13.93 -84.06 -35.13
C ARG A 400 14.95 -83.44 -34.14
N ARG A 401 15.02 -84.20 -33.10
CA ARG A 401 16.23 -84.59 -32.32
C ARG A 401 16.64 -83.67 -31.20
N THR A 402 16.37 -84.16 -30.03
CA THR A 402 17.16 -84.96 -29.12
C THR A 402 18.25 -84.22 -28.27
N ARG A 403 18.09 -84.50 -27.00
CA ARG A 403 19.16 -84.69 -25.97
C ARG A 403 20.05 -83.46 -25.71
N GLY A 404 20.34 -83.14 -24.54
CA GLY A 404 20.53 -83.83 -23.30
C GLY A 404 21.24 -82.93 -22.32
N THR A 405 21.07 -83.24 -21.09
CA THR A 405 21.97 -83.05 -19.94
C THR A 405 22.49 -81.62 -19.66
N GLY A 406 22.35 -81.08 -18.55
CA GLY A 406 22.63 -81.52 -17.18
C GLY A 406 23.37 -80.39 -16.48
N TRP A 407 23.12 -80.32 -15.24
CA TRP A 407 23.65 -79.58 -14.11
C TRP A 407 22.95 -78.26 -13.78
#